data_6ab07cbe07f7628ec90cb77fff2b0b7f
#
_entry.id   6ab07cbe07f7628ec90cb77fff2b0b7f
#
_cell.length_a   1.000
_cell.length_b   1.000
_cell.length_c   1.000
_cell.angle_alpha   90.00
_cell.angle_beta   90.00
_cell.angle_gamma   90.00
#
_symmetry.space_group_name_H-M   'P 1'
#
loop_
_entity.id
_entity.type
_entity.pdbx_description
1 polymer ?
#
loop_
_entity_poly.entity_id
_entity_poly.type
_entity_poly.pdbx_seq_one_letter_code
_entity_poly.pdbx_strand_id
1 'polypeptide(L)'
;MLFHTKWWDYSDKKFNIKGRVCLGNLLLFALGGTLAVMFVHPFFLRILDGIPVRTQQYAAFGILIFFIVDLAATLKKLVNFTEYLAALQDFAESLKERYENEPWFASQSISEMFAAVKHRAQLKQGEISERLLNKIDSLSERKAAVERFIKKFPSLQNAAHPFSIQHIKEQLKKRLK
;
A
#
# COMPACT_ATOMS: atom_id res chain seq x y z
N MET A 1 3.69 6.12 -14.04
CA MET A 1 3.49 5.82 -12.61
C MET A 1 3.89 4.38 -12.39
N LEU A 2 4.80 4.08 -11.47
CA LEU A 2 5.14 2.71 -11.12
C LEU A 2 3.90 2.07 -10.44
N PHE A 3 3.43 0.95 -10.97
CA PHE A 3 2.29 0.18 -10.44
C PHE A 3 0.97 0.94 -10.32
N HIS A 4 0.71 1.96 -11.14
CA HIS A 4 -0.50 2.79 -11.11
C HIS A 4 -0.85 3.38 -9.73
N THR A 5 0.14 3.49 -8.84
CA THR A 5 -0.03 3.86 -7.44
C THR A 5 0.46 5.28 -7.18
N LYS A 6 -0.36 6.08 -6.51
CA LYS A 6 -0.02 7.42 -6.00
C LYS A 6 0.26 7.30 -4.51
N TRP A 7 1.50 7.58 -4.09
CA TRP A 7 1.97 7.40 -2.73
C TRP A 7 1.65 8.58 -1.83
N TRP A 8 1.66 9.80 -2.39
CA TRP A 8 1.37 11.05 -1.71
C TRP A 8 0.33 11.83 -2.48
N ASP A 9 -0.54 12.52 -1.75
CA ASP A 9 -1.55 13.38 -2.31
C ASP A 9 -1.45 14.77 -1.68
N TYR A 10 -1.09 15.75 -2.53
CA TYR A 10 -1.00 17.16 -2.18
C TYR A 10 -2.12 17.98 -2.83
N SER A 11 -3.20 17.36 -3.29
CA SER A 11 -4.29 18.04 -3.98
C SER A 11 -4.90 19.15 -3.13
N ASP A 12 -4.94 18.98 -1.81
CA ASP A 12 -5.46 19.96 -0.84
C ASP A 12 -4.46 21.08 -0.49
N LYS A 13 -3.23 21.02 -1.01
CA LYS A 13 -2.21 22.03 -0.72
C LYS A 13 -2.18 23.12 -1.77
N LYS A 14 -2.00 24.38 -1.32
CA LYS A 14 -1.86 25.53 -2.22
C LYS A 14 -0.63 25.36 -3.12
N PHE A 15 -0.75 25.82 -4.37
CA PHE A 15 0.30 25.72 -5.39
C PHE A 15 0.78 24.29 -5.63
N ASN A 16 -0.13 23.32 -5.64
CA ASN A 16 0.20 21.96 -6.01
C ASN A 16 0.21 21.78 -7.55
N ILE A 17 1.07 20.88 -8.03
CA ILE A 17 1.14 20.48 -9.43
C ILE A 17 0.51 19.08 -9.54
N LYS A 18 -0.74 19.02 -10.03
CA LYS A 18 -1.51 17.77 -10.21
C LYS A 18 -1.54 16.88 -8.93
N GLY A 19 -1.52 17.51 -7.75
CA GLY A 19 -1.50 16.80 -6.47
C GLY A 19 -0.23 15.99 -6.18
N ARG A 20 0.84 16.13 -6.98
CA ARG A 20 2.08 15.33 -6.83
C ARG A 20 3.16 16.07 -6.06
N VAL A 21 3.25 17.37 -6.25
CA VAL A 21 4.23 18.25 -5.61
C VAL A 21 3.50 19.52 -5.18
N CYS A 22 3.85 20.10 -4.04
CA CYS A 22 3.39 21.42 -3.63
C CYS A 22 4.57 22.35 -3.34
N LEU A 23 4.37 23.64 -3.54
CA LEU A 23 5.43 24.66 -3.38
C LEU A 23 6.04 24.62 -1.97
N GLY A 24 5.22 24.42 -0.93
CA GLY A 24 5.69 24.33 0.45
C GLY A 24 6.69 23.20 0.66
N ASN A 25 6.42 22.02 0.13
CA ASN A 25 7.36 20.89 0.22
C ASN A 25 8.61 21.13 -0.62
N LEU A 26 8.46 21.73 -1.81
CA LEU A 26 9.61 22.07 -2.66
C LEU A 26 10.59 23.01 -1.92
N LEU A 27 10.06 24.07 -1.29
CA LEU A 27 10.86 25.00 -0.50
C LEU A 27 11.48 24.33 0.73
N LEU A 28 10.73 23.46 1.42
CA LEU A 28 11.26 22.71 2.56
C LEU A 28 12.42 21.80 2.16
N PHE A 29 12.28 21.07 1.03
CA PHE A 29 13.36 20.24 0.52
C PHE A 29 14.56 21.06 0.03
N ALA A 30 14.32 22.20 -0.63
CA ALA A 30 15.40 23.11 -1.05
C ALA A 30 16.17 23.62 0.15
N LEU A 31 15.48 24.13 1.17
CA LEU A 31 16.10 24.62 2.40
C LEU A 31 16.85 23.50 3.15
N GLY A 32 16.18 22.36 3.36
CA GLY A 32 16.78 21.21 4.03
C GLY A 32 18.00 20.65 3.28
N GLY A 33 17.94 20.58 1.96
CA GLY A 33 19.07 20.18 1.12
C GLY A 33 20.23 21.16 1.21
N THR A 34 19.95 22.48 1.17
CA THR A 34 20.98 23.51 1.33
C THR A 34 21.67 23.40 2.71
N LEU A 35 20.88 23.26 3.78
CA LEU A 35 21.43 23.08 5.13
C LEU A 35 22.27 21.80 5.24
N ALA A 36 21.81 20.71 4.63
CA ALA A 36 22.55 19.45 4.61
C ALA A 36 23.92 19.61 3.91
N VAL A 37 23.96 20.26 2.75
CA VAL A 37 25.21 20.50 2.03
C VAL A 37 26.13 21.46 2.77
N MET A 38 25.61 22.50 3.41
CA MET A 38 26.42 23.49 4.09
C MET A 38 26.95 23.03 5.45
N PHE A 39 26.22 22.24 6.19
CA PHE A 39 26.56 21.85 7.56
C PHE A 39 26.82 20.37 7.75
N VAL A 40 25.91 19.52 7.25
CA VAL A 40 25.97 18.08 7.48
C VAL A 40 27.09 17.46 6.66
N HIS A 41 27.22 17.82 5.40
CA HIS A 41 28.25 17.27 4.51
C HIS A 41 29.68 17.59 4.97
N PRO A 42 30.06 18.85 5.32
CA PRO A 42 31.40 19.13 5.84
C PRO A 42 31.69 18.41 7.15
N PHE A 43 30.68 18.24 8.02
CA PHE A 43 30.81 17.48 9.25
C PHE A 43 31.19 16.03 8.99
N PHE A 44 30.48 15.37 8.03
CA PHE A 44 30.80 14.01 7.63
C PHE A 44 32.16 13.89 6.98
N LEU A 45 32.58 14.85 6.15
CA LEU A 45 33.91 14.84 5.54
C LEU A 45 35.02 14.84 6.61
N ARG A 46 34.89 15.65 7.66
CA ARG A 46 35.86 15.66 8.77
C ARG A 46 35.97 14.33 9.51
N ILE A 47 34.84 13.60 9.64
CA ILE A 47 34.85 12.26 10.24
C ILE A 47 35.56 11.28 9.29
N LEU A 48 35.29 11.38 8.00
CA LEU A 48 35.85 10.47 6.99
C LEU A 48 37.36 10.67 6.80
N ASP A 49 37.85 11.88 6.94
CA ASP A 49 39.29 12.18 6.84
C ASP A 49 40.15 11.37 7.83
N GLY A 50 39.59 10.99 8.99
CA GLY A 50 40.22 10.12 9.97
C GLY A 50 40.16 8.61 9.67
N ILE A 51 39.47 8.22 8.63
CA ILE A 51 39.21 6.78 8.30
C ILE A 51 40.01 6.40 7.04
N PRO A 52 40.77 5.26 7.07
CA PRO A 52 41.47 4.79 5.88
C PRO A 52 40.53 4.60 4.69
N VAL A 53 40.97 5.00 3.49
CA VAL A 53 40.15 4.94 2.25
C VAL A 53 39.58 3.54 1.97
N ARG A 54 40.35 2.49 2.23
CA ARG A 54 39.88 1.10 2.07
C ARG A 54 38.69 0.79 2.97
N THR A 55 38.70 1.26 4.20
CA THR A 55 37.58 1.08 5.15
C THR A 55 36.34 1.84 4.67
N GLN A 56 36.52 3.06 4.16
CA GLN A 56 35.43 3.84 3.57
C GLN A 56 34.80 3.10 2.37
N GLN A 57 35.63 2.50 1.49
CA GLN A 57 35.15 1.71 0.35
C GLN A 57 34.35 0.49 0.80
N TYR A 58 34.83 -0.29 1.76
CA TYR A 58 34.08 -1.44 2.29
C TYR A 58 32.77 -1.02 2.94
N ALA A 59 32.76 0.07 3.70
CA ALA A 59 31.54 0.61 4.28
C ALA A 59 30.54 1.06 3.19
N ALA A 60 31.01 1.73 2.15
CA ALA A 60 30.17 2.15 1.03
C ALA A 60 29.56 0.95 0.29
N PHE A 61 30.32 -0.12 0.04
CA PHE A 61 29.79 -1.35 -0.54
C PHE A 61 28.77 -2.03 0.38
N GLY A 62 29.01 -2.08 1.68
CA GLY A 62 28.07 -2.61 2.66
C GLY A 62 26.74 -1.86 2.65
N ILE A 63 26.78 -0.54 2.64
CA ILE A 63 25.61 0.33 2.54
C ILE A 63 24.88 0.12 1.22
N LEU A 64 25.60 0.02 0.10
CA LEU A 64 25.02 -0.24 -1.21
C LEU A 64 24.26 -1.57 -1.25
N ILE A 65 24.88 -2.64 -0.74
CA ILE A 65 24.23 -3.96 -0.65
C ILE A 65 22.98 -3.89 0.21
N PHE A 66 23.05 -3.22 1.37
CA PHE A 66 21.90 -3.02 2.23
C PHE A 66 20.76 -2.34 1.50
N PHE A 67 21.01 -1.24 0.77
CA PHE A 67 19.98 -0.56 -0.01
C PHE A 67 19.40 -1.41 -1.14
N ILE A 68 20.22 -2.22 -1.81
CA ILE A 68 19.74 -3.13 -2.87
C ILE A 68 18.77 -4.17 -2.26
N VAL A 69 19.12 -4.76 -1.12
CA VAL A 69 18.28 -5.73 -0.42
C VAL A 69 16.97 -5.10 0.06
N ASP A 70 17.05 -3.92 0.66
CA ASP A 70 15.86 -3.18 1.11
C ASP A 70 14.95 -2.80 -0.06
N LEU A 71 15.52 -2.32 -1.16
CA LEU A 71 14.79 -2.01 -2.37
C LEU A 71 14.07 -3.26 -2.92
N ALA A 72 14.77 -4.39 -3.03
CA ALA A 72 14.20 -5.65 -3.51
C ALA A 72 13.06 -6.13 -2.60
N ALA A 73 13.24 -6.06 -1.28
CA ALA A 73 12.20 -6.40 -0.31
C ALA A 73 10.98 -5.47 -0.41
N THR A 74 11.22 -4.18 -0.62
CA THR A 74 10.16 -3.17 -0.79
C THR A 74 9.38 -3.39 -2.09
N LEU A 75 10.08 -3.64 -3.20
CA LEU A 75 9.44 -3.96 -4.48
C LEU A 75 8.59 -5.22 -4.39
N LYS A 76 9.11 -6.29 -3.76
CA LYS A 76 8.33 -7.52 -3.53
C LYS A 76 7.05 -7.25 -2.74
N LYS A 77 7.10 -6.45 -1.68
CA LYS A 77 5.91 -6.07 -0.90
C LYS A 77 4.91 -5.29 -1.74
N LEU A 78 5.39 -4.41 -2.63
CA LEU A 78 4.53 -3.61 -3.51
C LEU A 78 3.85 -4.49 -4.58
N VAL A 79 4.58 -5.42 -5.20
CA VAL A 79 4.00 -6.37 -6.15
C VAL A 79 2.92 -7.21 -5.46
N ASN A 80 3.23 -7.81 -4.32
CA ASN A 80 2.26 -8.60 -3.56
C ASN A 80 1.03 -7.79 -3.15
N PHE A 81 1.19 -6.49 -2.86
CA PHE A 81 0.08 -5.59 -2.55
C PHE A 81 -0.82 -5.35 -3.76
N THR A 82 -0.24 -5.06 -4.93
CA THR A 82 -1.02 -4.83 -6.16
C THR A 82 -1.74 -6.09 -6.63
N GLU A 83 -1.07 -7.24 -6.58
CA GLU A 83 -1.69 -8.54 -6.87
C GLU A 83 -2.86 -8.87 -5.93
N TYR A 84 -2.72 -8.56 -4.64
CA TYR A 84 -3.80 -8.74 -3.69
C TYR A 84 -4.99 -7.83 -4.02
N LEU A 85 -4.76 -6.57 -4.36
CA LEU A 85 -5.83 -5.64 -4.73
C LEU A 85 -6.57 -6.11 -6.00
N ALA A 86 -5.83 -6.56 -7.01
CA ALA A 86 -6.40 -7.12 -8.22
C ALA A 86 -7.27 -8.35 -7.90
N ALA A 87 -6.70 -9.33 -7.19
CA ALA A 87 -7.41 -10.54 -6.81
C ALA A 87 -8.68 -10.27 -5.96
N LEU A 88 -8.62 -9.25 -5.10
CA LEU A 88 -9.76 -8.83 -4.29
C LEU A 88 -10.87 -8.21 -5.13
N GLN A 89 -10.51 -7.37 -6.10
CA GLN A 89 -11.45 -6.72 -6.99
C GLN A 89 -12.09 -7.73 -7.94
N ASP A 90 -11.30 -8.53 -8.66
CA ASP A 90 -11.78 -9.56 -9.59
C ASP A 90 -12.71 -10.54 -8.89
N PHE A 91 -12.38 -10.90 -7.65
CA PHE A 91 -13.23 -11.81 -6.89
C PHE A 91 -14.52 -11.14 -6.42
N ALA A 92 -14.49 -9.88 -6.00
CA ALA A 92 -15.70 -9.14 -5.66
C ALA A 92 -16.63 -8.95 -6.87
N GLU A 93 -16.06 -8.67 -8.05
CA GLU A 93 -16.81 -8.57 -9.30
C GLU A 93 -17.46 -9.93 -9.68
N SER A 94 -16.73 -11.02 -9.54
CA SER A 94 -17.26 -12.37 -9.80
C SER A 94 -18.39 -12.78 -8.84
N LEU A 95 -18.32 -12.34 -7.58
CA LEU A 95 -19.39 -12.53 -6.60
C LEU A 95 -20.63 -11.70 -6.96
N LYS A 96 -20.40 -10.46 -7.36
CA LYS A 96 -21.47 -9.56 -7.77
C LYS A 96 -22.20 -10.13 -8.98
N GLU A 97 -21.49 -10.49 -10.05
CA GLU A 97 -22.06 -11.09 -11.26
C GLU A 97 -22.89 -12.34 -10.95
N ARG A 98 -22.41 -13.17 -10.03
CA ARG A 98 -23.09 -14.45 -9.68
C ARG A 98 -24.32 -14.27 -8.79
N TYR A 99 -24.32 -13.32 -7.88
CA TYR A 99 -25.32 -13.21 -6.82
C TYR A 99 -26.04 -11.87 -6.76
N GLU A 100 -25.85 -10.95 -7.71
CA GLU A 100 -26.44 -9.60 -7.71
C GLU A 100 -27.98 -9.63 -7.63
N ASN A 101 -28.59 -10.61 -8.24
CA ASN A 101 -30.05 -10.76 -8.28
C ASN A 101 -30.63 -11.53 -7.07
N GLU A 102 -29.77 -11.98 -6.16
CA GLU A 102 -30.19 -12.74 -4.99
C GLU A 102 -30.59 -11.80 -3.84
N PRO A 103 -31.80 -11.93 -3.24
CA PRO A 103 -32.29 -11.02 -2.20
C PRO A 103 -31.42 -10.97 -0.95
N TRP A 104 -30.63 -12.02 -0.69
CA TRP A 104 -29.74 -12.13 0.46
C TRP A 104 -28.36 -11.53 0.23
N PHE A 105 -28.03 -11.14 -1.03
CA PHE A 105 -26.71 -10.67 -1.38
C PHE A 105 -26.59 -9.15 -1.20
N ALA A 106 -25.74 -8.71 -0.27
CA ALA A 106 -25.44 -7.30 -0.06
C ALA A 106 -24.26 -6.87 -0.91
N SER A 107 -24.45 -5.93 -1.85
CA SER A 107 -23.44 -5.51 -2.82
C SER A 107 -22.75 -4.17 -2.50
N GLN A 108 -23.02 -3.56 -1.33
CA GLN A 108 -22.52 -2.22 -0.99
C GLN A 108 -21.03 -2.20 -0.65
N SER A 109 -20.51 -3.28 -0.07
CA SER A 109 -19.08 -3.37 0.26
C SER A 109 -18.56 -4.81 0.17
N ILE A 110 -17.25 -4.97 -0.09
CA ILE A 110 -16.61 -6.29 -0.19
C ILE A 110 -16.79 -7.12 1.09
N SER A 111 -16.76 -6.48 2.28
CA SER A 111 -16.97 -7.19 3.54
C SER A 111 -18.40 -7.70 3.71
N GLU A 112 -19.36 -6.91 3.26
CA GLU A 112 -20.77 -7.32 3.27
C GLU A 112 -21.03 -8.46 2.29
N MET A 113 -20.44 -8.39 1.08
CA MET A 113 -20.48 -9.49 0.14
C MET A 113 -19.92 -10.78 0.74
N PHE A 114 -18.74 -10.72 1.36
CA PHE A 114 -18.12 -11.88 2.00
C PHE A 114 -18.93 -12.41 3.17
N ALA A 115 -19.47 -11.52 4.00
CA ALA A 115 -20.31 -11.88 5.13
C ALA A 115 -21.64 -12.53 4.66
N ALA A 116 -22.28 -11.96 3.64
CA ALA A 116 -23.51 -12.51 3.07
C ALA A 116 -23.30 -13.92 2.52
N VAL A 117 -22.20 -14.14 1.76
CA VAL A 117 -21.87 -15.46 1.22
C VAL A 117 -21.59 -16.47 2.34
N LYS A 118 -20.81 -16.10 3.37
CA LYS A 118 -20.55 -16.98 4.52
C LYS A 118 -21.81 -17.32 5.30
N HIS A 119 -22.65 -16.32 5.56
CA HIS A 119 -23.91 -16.53 6.26
C HIS A 119 -24.85 -17.47 5.47
N ARG A 120 -24.93 -17.28 4.15
CA ARG A 120 -25.74 -18.17 3.28
C ARG A 120 -25.21 -19.61 3.31
N ALA A 121 -23.88 -19.78 3.29
CA ALA A 121 -23.26 -21.11 3.37
C ALA A 121 -23.58 -21.83 4.69
N GLN A 122 -23.71 -21.11 5.79
CA GLN A 122 -24.11 -21.66 7.08
C GLN A 122 -25.59 -22.09 7.12
N LEU A 123 -26.47 -21.33 6.44
CA LEU A 123 -27.89 -21.62 6.42
C LEU A 123 -28.26 -22.78 5.48
N LYS A 124 -27.58 -22.87 4.36
CA LYS A 124 -27.84 -23.91 3.34
C LYS A 124 -26.53 -24.60 2.96
N GLN A 125 -26.22 -25.70 3.63
CA GLN A 125 -25.08 -26.55 3.29
C GLN A 125 -25.18 -27.06 1.85
N GLY A 126 -24.12 -26.90 1.06
CA GLY A 126 -24.00 -27.37 -0.32
C GLY A 126 -24.43 -26.39 -1.42
N GLU A 127 -25.13 -25.29 -1.11
CA GLU A 127 -25.50 -24.27 -2.10
C GLU A 127 -24.27 -23.41 -2.53
N ILE A 128 -23.32 -23.22 -1.61
CA ILE A 128 -22.09 -22.47 -1.87
C ILE A 128 -20.89 -23.40 -1.84
N SER A 129 -20.12 -23.37 -2.92
CA SER A 129 -18.94 -24.22 -3.08
C SER A 129 -17.89 -23.95 -2.00
N GLU A 130 -17.33 -25.02 -1.40
CA GLU A 130 -16.20 -24.94 -0.47
C GLU A 130 -15.00 -24.17 -1.06
N ARG A 131 -14.74 -24.28 -2.38
CA ARG A 131 -13.70 -23.54 -3.05
C ARG A 131 -13.89 -22.02 -2.93
N LEU A 132 -15.13 -21.57 -2.96
CA LEU A 132 -15.47 -20.14 -2.83
C LEU A 132 -15.25 -19.65 -1.40
N LEU A 133 -15.63 -20.46 -0.41
CA LEU A 133 -15.36 -20.16 1.01
C LEU A 133 -13.86 -20.11 1.31
N ASN A 134 -13.10 -21.09 0.85
CA ASN A 134 -11.65 -21.13 1.02
C ASN A 134 -10.98 -19.91 0.36
N LYS A 135 -11.49 -19.44 -0.77
CA LYS A 135 -10.98 -18.20 -1.41
C LYS A 135 -11.28 -16.95 -0.58
N ILE A 136 -12.48 -16.86 -0.01
CA ILE A 136 -12.83 -15.76 0.92
C ILE A 136 -11.91 -15.77 2.13
N ASP A 137 -11.62 -16.93 2.72
CA ASP A 137 -10.76 -17.06 3.90
C ASP A 137 -9.33 -16.67 3.56
N SER A 138 -8.76 -17.17 2.47
CA SER A 138 -7.41 -16.81 2.03
C SER A 138 -7.24 -15.31 1.75
N LEU A 139 -8.23 -14.66 1.14
CA LEU A 139 -8.22 -13.21 0.93
C LEU A 139 -8.37 -12.44 2.25
N SER A 140 -9.14 -12.97 3.19
CA SER A 140 -9.33 -12.38 4.51
C SER A 140 -8.06 -12.44 5.37
N GLU A 141 -7.30 -13.53 5.32
CA GLU A 141 -6.02 -13.68 6.02
C GLU A 141 -4.95 -12.69 5.52
N ARG A 142 -4.85 -12.50 4.21
CA ARG A 142 -3.92 -11.55 3.61
C ARG A 142 -4.25 -10.09 3.94
N LYS A 143 -5.48 -9.81 4.32
CA LYS A 143 -5.98 -8.46 4.64
C LYS A 143 -5.18 -7.76 5.73
N ALA A 144 -4.78 -8.46 6.79
CA ALA A 144 -4.04 -7.87 7.91
C ALA A 144 -2.67 -7.29 7.50
N ALA A 145 -2.00 -7.92 6.54
CA ALA A 145 -0.74 -7.41 5.99
C ALA A 145 -0.96 -6.13 5.17
N VAL A 146 -2.02 -6.12 4.37
CA VAL A 146 -2.40 -4.98 3.53
C VAL A 146 -2.87 -3.79 4.37
N GLU A 147 -3.65 -4.03 5.42
CA GLU A 147 -4.06 -2.98 6.36
C GLU A 147 -2.86 -2.30 7.02
N ARG A 148 -1.84 -3.06 7.44
CA ARG A 148 -0.58 -2.49 7.97
C ARG A 148 0.14 -1.63 6.95
N PHE A 149 0.12 -2.04 5.69
CA PHE A 149 0.73 -1.28 4.59
C PHE A 149 -0.02 0.03 4.34
N ILE A 150 -1.35 0.00 4.27
CA ILE A 150 -2.18 1.21 4.07
C ILE A 150 -2.06 2.17 5.27
N LYS A 151 -1.94 1.67 6.51
CA LYS A 151 -1.69 2.52 7.69
C LYS A 151 -0.39 3.32 7.58
N LYS A 152 0.64 2.74 6.99
CA LYS A 152 1.92 3.45 6.73
C LYS A 152 1.78 4.55 5.67
N PHE A 153 0.87 4.37 4.71
CA PHE A 153 0.69 5.26 3.56
C PHE A 153 -0.79 5.65 3.42
N PRO A 154 -1.33 6.51 4.32
CA PRO A 154 -2.77 6.82 4.36
C PRO A 154 -3.28 7.53 3.11
N SER A 155 -2.42 8.27 2.41
CA SER A 155 -2.73 8.93 1.15
C SER A 155 -2.58 8.04 -0.09
N LEU A 156 -2.19 6.78 0.08
CA LEU A 156 -2.01 5.83 -1.01
C LEU A 156 -3.29 5.71 -1.85
N GLN A 157 -3.16 5.90 -3.16
CA GLN A 157 -4.23 5.72 -4.15
C GLN A 157 -3.71 4.79 -5.25
N ASN A 158 -4.55 3.88 -5.70
CA ASN A 158 -4.25 3.04 -6.86
C ASN A 158 -5.32 3.26 -7.92
N ALA A 159 -4.92 3.78 -9.07
CA ALA A 159 -5.84 4.09 -10.16
C ALA A 159 -6.40 2.84 -10.85
N ALA A 160 -5.69 1.72 -10.78
CA ALA A 160 -6.13 0.45 -11.36
C ALA A 160 -7.19 -0.26 -10.47
N HIS A 161 -7.10 -0.08 -9.14
CA HIS A 161 -7.99 -0.76 -8.18
C HIS A 161 -8.54 0.19 -7.11
N PRO A 162 -9.27 1.26 -7.48
CA PRO A 162 -9.73 2.30 -6.55
C PRO A 162 -10.72 1.76 -5.52
N PHE A 163 -11.62 0.88 -5.95
CA PHE A 163 -12.66 0.28 -5.11
C PHE A 163 -12.08 -0.56 -3.96
N SER A 164 -11.08 -1.38 -4.24
CA SER A 164 -10.44 -2.25 -3.25
C SER A 164 -9.69 -1.43 -2.17
N ILE A 165 -8.99 -0.37 -2.55
CA ILE A 165 -8.29 0.50 -1.59
C ILE A 165 -9.27 1.30 -0.74
N GLN A 166 -10.27 1.89 -1.36
CA GLN A 166 -11.28 2.68 -0.65
C GLN A 166 -12.00 1.84 0.39
N HIS A 167 -12.39 0.62 0.02
CA HIS A 167 -13.02 -0.33 0.91
C HIS A 167 -12.15 -0.64 2.15
N ILE A 168 -10.86 -0.94 1.96
CA ILE A 168 -9.94 -1.23 3.08
C ILE A 168 -9.76 0.00 3.98
N LYS A 169 -9.65 1.20 3.39
CA LYS A 169 -9.55 2.46 4.16
C LYS A 169 -10.78 2.73 5.01
N GLU A 170 -11.97 2.49 4.49
CA GLU A 170 -13.23 2.67 5.24
C GLU A 170 -13.31 1.71 6.42
N GLN A 171 -12.91 0.46 6.23
CA GLN A 171 -12.85 -0.52 7.33
C GLN A 171 -11.85 -0.12 8.42
N LEU A 172 -10.69 0.41 8.03
CA LEU A 172 -9.72 0.93 8.99
C LEU A 172 -10.27 2.11 9.79
N LYS A 173 -11.00 3.03 9.15
CA LYS A 173 -11.67 4.13 9.85
C LYS A 173 -12.74 3.66 10.84
N LYS A 174 -13.53 2.63 10.49
CA LYS A 174 -14.55 2.06 11.40
C LYS A 174 -13.94 1.38 12.63
N ARG A 175 -12.72 0.85 12.55
CA ARG A 175 -12.02 0.22 13.68
C ARG A 175 -11.29 1.19 14.61
N LEU A 176 -11.04 2.42 14.15
CA LEU A 176 -10.34 3.47 14.91
C LEU A 176 -11.29 4.43 15.62
N LYS A 177 -12.58 4.29 15.41
CA LYS A 177 -13.67 4.91 16.19
C LYS A 177 -14.17 3.96 17.26
#